data_80cdd7db8a65e1fae1ea6cffae30be25
#
_entry.id   80cdd7db8a65e1fae1ea6cffae30be25
#
_cell.length_a   1.000
_cell.length_b   1.000
_cell.length_c   1.000
_cell.angle_alpha   90.00
_cell.angle_beta   90.00
_cell.angle_gamma   90.00
#
_symmetry.space_group_name_H-M   'P 1'
#
loop_
_entity.id
_entity.type
_entity.pdbx_description
1 polymer ?
#
loop_
_entity_poly.entity_id
_entity_poly.type
_entity_poly.pdbx_seq_one_letter_code
_entity_poly.pdbx_strand_id
1 'polypeptide(L)'
;MTMPASEILKQHLIDPEICIRCNTCEETCPVDAITHDSNNYVVDATKCNYCMACISPCPTGSIDNWRTVMRVEAYSTDEQLTWDELPPEKTIEAVVLEPFDATGAAEEEKALERDETQLADPRSGAQIPPWSASHPYVNLYGHKAPIVATVAGNFRVTELGTESDTHHIVLDFGGTPFPVLEGQSIGILPAGADARGKPHHARQYSVASPRDGERPGYNNVSLTVKRVTADYDGNPVRGVASNYVCDLRKGDEVKVIGPFGTSFLMPNHAGSNIIMICTGTGSAPMRAMTERRRRRVAMNEGGKLMLFFGARTQKELPYFGPLMNLPKEFIDINFAFSRADAHENKPKRYVQHLMRERASDVASLIRDDNTCVYVCGLKGMEAGVLEALRDICIAEDIDWPALHTQMKRDGRLHFETY
;
A
#
# COMPACT_ATOMS: atom_id res chain seq x y z
N MET A 1 29.07 21.95 36.63
CA MET A 1 28.31 20.80 36.06
C MET A 1 28.29 20.99 34.56
N THR A 2 29.24 20.42 33.89
CA THR A 2 29.36 20.46 32.40
C THR A 2 28.46 19.39 31.84
N MET A 3 27.48 19.82 31.10
CA MET A 3 26.61 18.90 30.31
C MET A 3 27.44 18.20 29.22
N PRO A 4 27.18 16.93 28.91
CA PRO A 4 27.90 16.24 27.85
C PRO A 4 27.47 16.84 26.50
N ALA A 5 28.44 17.31 25.73
CA ALA A 5 28.25 18.10 24.48
C ALA A 5 28.14 17.26 23.19
N SER A 6 27.62 16.04 23.26
CA SER A 6 27.64 15.14 22.08
C SER A 6 26.37 14.29 21.92
N GLU A 7 25.19 14.90 21.94
CA GLU A 7 23.98 14.20 21.52
C GLU A 7 23.69 14.54 20.08
N ILE A 8 23.95 13.59 19.18
CA ILE A 8 23.57 13.68 17.76
C ILE A 8 22.05 13.51 17.67
N LEU A 9 21.40 14.39 16.92
CA LEU A 9 19.95 14.39 16.69
C LEU A 9 19.70 14.16 15.20
N LYS A 10 18.81 13.23 14.88
CA LYS A 10 18.26 13.10 13.53
C LYS A 10 17.01 13.97 13.46
N GLN A 11 17.14 15.22 13.04
CA GLN A 11 16.03 16.17 13.00
C GLN A 11 15.13 15.93 11.80
N HIS A 12 13.83 15.86 12.04
CA HIS A 12 12.78 15.79 11.03
C HIS A 12 12.46 17.18 10.51
N LEU A 13 12.37 17.35 9.19
CA LEU A 13 12.16 18.64 8.53
C LEU A 13 11.09 18.53 7.44
N ILE A 14 10.54 19.69 7.05
CA ILE A 14 9.60 19.80 5.94
C ILE A 14 10.26 20.64 4.85
N ASP A 15 10.32 20.09 3.63
CA ASP A 15 10.86 20.78 2.47
C ASP A 15 9.86 21.84 1.97
N PRO A 16 10.20 23.15 2.05
CA PRO A 16 9.28 24.21 1.66
C PRO A 16 9.03 24.30 0.15
N GLU A 17 9.98 23.85 -0.69
CA GLU A 17 9.84 23.89 -2.15
C GLU A 17 8.73 22.97 -2.66
N ILE A 18 8.61 21.78 -2.07
CA ILE A 18 7.64 20.77 -2.50
C ILE A 18 6.43 20.66 -1.57
N CYS A 19 6.40 21.40 -0.47
CA CYS A 19 5.27 21.43 0.47
C CYS A 19 4.09 22.19 -0.15
N ILE A 20 2.98 21.48 -0.37
CA ILE A 20 1.74 22.10 -0.91
C ILE A 20 0.83 22.70 0.16
N ARG A 21 1.28 22.77 1.39
CA ARG A 21 0.57 23.42 2.53
C ARG A 21 -0.84 22.88 2.77
N CYS A 22 -1.01 21.55 2.67
CA CYS A 22 -2.30 20.88 2.79
C CYS A 22 -2.79 20.66 4.23
N ASN A 23 -2.02 21.02 5.23
CA ASN A 23 -2.27 20.87 6.68
C ASN A 23 -2.32 19.41 7.19
N THR A 24 -2.22 18.40 6.34
CA THR A 24 -2.41 17.00 6.71
C THR A 24 -1.41 16.53 7.77
N CYS A 25 -0.15 16.96 7.68
CA CYS A 25 0.89 16.56 8.63
C CYS A 25 0.66 17.13 10.03
N GLU A 26 0.19 18.37 10.15
CA GLU A 26 -0.15 19.00 11.43
C GLU A 26 -1.37 18.32 12.07
N GLU A 27 -2.44 18.11 11.29
CA GLU A 27 -3.66 17.42 11.76
C GLU A 27 -3.41 15.97 12.21
N THR A 28 -2.36 15.34 11.69
CA THR A 28 -2.05 13.92 11.96
C THR A 28 -1.03 13.77 13.09
N CYS A 29 -0.34 14.84 13.48
CA CYS A 29 0.72 14.79 14.49
C CYS A 29 0.15 14.50 15.89
N PRO A 30 0.44 13.34 16.53
CA PRO A 30 -0.16 12.99 17.82
C PRO A 30 0.43 13.76 19.01
N VAL A 31 1.52 14.51 18.80
CA VAL A 31 2.25 15.25 19.83
C VAL A 31 2.33 16.76 19.55
N ASP A 32 1.55 17.25 18.57
CA ASP A 32 1.50 18.67 18.18
C ASP A 32 2.90 19.27 17.90
N ALA A 33 3.78 18.47 17.28
CA ALA A 33 5.14 18.89 16.93
C ALA A 33 5.22 19.67 15.62
N ILE A 34 4.14 19.74 14.84
CA ILE A 34 4.12 20.42 13.55
C ILE A 34 3.24 21.64 13.67
N THR A 35 3.76 22.78 13.18
CA THR A 35 3.06 24.05 13.15
C THR A 35 3.36 24.79 11.83
N HIS A 36 2.66 25.87 11.55
CA HIS A 36 2.85 26.63 10.34
C HIS A 36 2.60 28.14 10.54
N ASP A 37 3.12 28.93 9.61
CA ASP A 37 2.71 30.30 9.38
C ASP A 37 2.01 30.44 8.02
N SER A 38 1.96 31.66 7.46
CA SER A 38 1.41 31.88 6.11
C SER A 38 2.25 31.24 4.99
N ASN A 39 3.53 30.94 5.25
CA ASN A 39 4.51 30.51 4.25
C ASN A 39 4.93 29.05 4.40
N ASN A 40 5.30 28.61 5.60
CA ASN A 40 5.94 27.32 5.82
C ASN A 40 5.28 26.48 6.91
N TYR A 41 5.31 25.17 6.74
CA TYR A 41 5.09 24.16 7.77
C TYR A 41 6.44 23.72 8.33
N VAL A 42 6.55 23.58 9.64
CA VAL A 42 7.81 23.31 10.34
C VAL A 42 7.63 22.26 11.43
N VAL A 43 8.72 21.58 11.79
CA VAL A 43 8.71 20.55 12.84
C VAL A 43 9.51 21.04 14.04
N ASP A 44 8.87 21.07 15.21
CA ASP A 44 9.51 21.31 16.49
C ASP A 44 10.27 20.05 16.94
N ALA A 45 11.60 20.08 16.82
CA ALA A 45 12.45 18.95 17.18
C ALA A 45 12.41 18.57 18.66
N THR A 46 11.93 19.48 19.55
CA THR A 46 11.80 19.21 20.98
C THR A 46 10.54 18.43 21.33
N LYS A 47 9.52 18.52 20.49
CA LYS A 47 8.24 17.82 20.64
C LYS A 47 8.16 16.55 19.80
N CYS A 48 8.83 16.51 18.64
CA CYS A 48 8.79 15.38 17.73
C CYS A 48 9.37 14.12 18.40
N ASN A 49 8.54 13.08 18.50
CA ASN A 49 8.89 11.79 19.08
C ASN A 49 9.19 10.71 18.03
N TYR A 50 9.40 11.10 16.78
CA TYR A 50 9.72 10.20 15.65
C TYR A 50 8.68 9.11 15.36
N CYS A 51 7.41 9.33 15.67
CA CYS A 51 6.33 8.35 15.45
C CYS A 51 6.00 8.11 13.97
N MET A 52 6.53 8.92 13.05
CA MET A 52 6.37 8.82 11.59
C MET A 52 4.91 8.94 11.09
N ALA A 53 3.95 9.27 11.96
CA ALA A 53 2.53 9.34 11.61
C ALA A 53 2.24 10.39 10.52
N CYS A 54 3.06 11.43 10.43
CA CYS A 54 2.93 12.51 9.45
C CYS A 54 3.50 12.19 8.05
N ILE A 55 4.35 11.17 7.92
CA ILE A 55 5.02 10.83 6.65
C ILE A 55 4.03 10.22 5.66
N SER A 56 3.34 9.15 6.09
CA SER A 56 2.40 8.41 5.23
C SER A 56 1.28 9.27 4.63
N PRO A 57 0.67 10.22 5.35
CA PRO A 57 -0.38 11.06 4.80
C PRO A 57 0.16 12.27 4.01
N CYS A 58 1.47 12.55 4.03
CA CYS A 58 2.04 13.66 3.29
C CYS A 58 1.99 13.43 1.77
N PRO A 59 1.28 14.30 1.01
CA PRO A 59 1.02 14.08 -0.40
C PRO A 59 2.23 14.20 -1.31
N THR A 60 3.19 15.04 -0.93
CA THR A 60 4.37 15.34 -1.75
C THR A 60 5.64 14.69 -1.22
N GLY A 61 5.58 14.05 -0.04
CA GLY A 61 6.75 13.58 0.68
C GLY A 61 7.62 14.70 1.26
N SER A 62 7.14 15.95 1.23
CA SER A 62 7.89 17.10 1.73
C SER A 62 8.32 16.97 3.18
N ILE A 63 7.60 16.20 3.98
CA ILE A 63 7.92 15.97 5.40
C ILE A 63 8.87 14.78 5.62
N ASP A 64 9.16 13.97 4.61
CA ASP A 64 10.11 12.86 4.76
C ASP A 64 11.55 13.32 4.48
N ASN A 65 11.96 14.38 5.18
CA ASN A 65 13.30 14.94 5.10
C ASN A 65 13.96 14.96 6.47
N TRP A 66 15.21 14.54 6.51
CA TRP A 66 15.97 14.35 7.74
C TRP A 66 17.34 15.01 7.64
N ARG A 67 17.79 15.60 8.77
CA ARG A 67 19.16 16.09 8.89
C ARG A 67 19.76 15.54 10.18
N THR A 68 20.96 15.02 10.07
CA THR A 68 21.77 14.66 11.24
C THR A 68 22.47 15.91 11.72
N VAL A 69 22.16 16.37 12.93
CA VAL A 69 22.72 17.61 13.52
C VAL A 69 23.10 17.35 14.97
N MET A 70 24.00 18.17 15.49
CA MET A 70 24.20 18.19 16.94
C MET A 70 22.94 18.79 17.60
N ARG A 71 22.49 18.27 18.73
CA ARG A 71 21.28 18.76 19.42
C ARG A 71 21.33 20.28 19.68
N VAL A 72 22.52 20.80 19.95
CA VAL A 72 22.75 22.24 20.17
C VAL A 72 22.68 23.08 18.88
N GLU A 73 22.75 22.42 17.72
CA GLU A 73 22.69 23.01 16.39
C GLU A 73 21.40 22.66 15.63
N ALA A 74 20.42 22.07 16.35
CA ALA A 74 19.13 21.74 15.76
C ALA A 74 18.46 23.05 15.26
N TYR A 75 17.91 22.97 14.06
CA TYR A 75 17.18 24.10 13.47
C TYR A 75 15.93 24.42 14.27
N SER A 76 15.79 25.65 14.72
CA SER A 76 14.62 26.13 15.46
C SER A 76 13.39 26.24 14.52
N THR A 77 12.20 26.28 15.09
CA THR A 77 10.96 26.53 14.32
C THR A 77 11.00 27.90 13.63
N ASP A 78 11.50 28.92 14.32
CA ASP A 78 11.60 30.28 13.78
C ASP A 78 12.55 30.35 12.57
N GLU A 79 13.64 29.57 12.61
CA GLU A 79 14.58 29.46 11.50
C GLU A 79 13.92 28.73 10.30
N GLN A 80 13.26 27.59 10.54
CA GLN A 80 12.56 26.82 9.50
C GLN A 80 11.45 27.63 8.81
N LEU A 81 10.78 28.52 9.52
CA LEU A 81 9.74 29.40 8.95
C LEU A 81 10.28 30.40 7.92
N THR A 82 11.58 30.67 7.92
CA THR A 82 12.22 31.60 6.97
C THR A 82 12.80 30.92 5.73
N TRP A 83 12.72 29.61 5.61
CA TRP A 83 13.34 28.90 4.51
C TRP A 83 12.52 28.96 3.22
N ASP A 84 13.23 29.15 2.11
CA ASP A 84 12.70 28.95 0.75
C ASP A 84 13.06 27.56 0.22
N GLU A 85 14.19 26.97 0.70
CA GLU A 85 14.69 25.64 0.37
C GLU A 85 15.27 24.95 1.62
N LEU A 86 15.42 23.64 1.59
CA LEU A 86 16.07 22.92 2.68
C LEU A 86 17.56 23.28 2.78
N PRO A 87 18.10 23.49 3.99
CA PRO A 87 19.53 23.72 4.16
C PRO A 87 20.33 22.48 3.68
N PRO A 88 21.55 22.69 3.14
CA PRO A 88 22.42 21.59 2.72
C PRO A 88 22.76 20.67 3.90
N GLU A 89 23.04 19.41 3.62
CA GLU A 89 23.50 18.47 4.64
C GLU A 89 24.84 18.93 5.22
N LYS A 90 24.88 19.07 6.54
CA LYS A 90 26.14 19.35 7.24
C LYS A 90 26.90 18.03 7.39
N THR A 91 28.15 18.00 6.89
CA THR A 91 29.05 16.87 7.18
C THR A 91 29.49 17.00 8.64
N ILE A 92 29.02 16.11 9.49
CA ILE A 92 29.54 15.98 10.86
C ILE A 92 30.93 15.33 10.69
N GLU A 93 32.01 16.11 10.88
CA GLU A 93 33.35 15.53 10.97
C GLU A 93 33.32 14.53 12.12
N ALA A 94 33.64 13.28 11.83
CA ALA A 94 33.68 12.21 12.81
C ALA A 94 34.65 12.60 13.92
N VAL A 95 34.14 12.96 15.08
CA VAL A 95 34.96 13.08 16.27
C VAL A 95 35.48 11.67 16.55
N VAL A 96 36.79 11.50 16.45
CA VAL A 96 37.49 10.25 16.79
C VAL A 96 37.18 10.01 18.28
N LEU A 97 36.21 9.13 18.54
CA LEU A 97 35.97 8.64 19.89
C LEU A 97 37.14 7.75 20.28
N GLU A 98 37.80 8.09 21.34
CA GLU A 98 38.77 7.20 22.02
C GLU A 98 38.10 5.82 22.26
N PRO A 99 38.83 4.70 22.20
CA PRO A 99 38.21 3.37 22.29
C PRO A 99 37.53 3.22 23.66
N PHE A 100 36.21 3.12 23.61
CA PHE A 100 35.37 2.84 24.77
C PHE A 100 35.51 1.36 25.16
N ASP A 101 35.60 1.10 26.45
CA ASP A 101 35.84 -0.22 27.03
C ASP A 101 34.71 -1.20 26.64
N ALA A 102 35.05 -2.35 26.10
CA ALA A 102 34.16 -3.27 25.38
C ALA A 102 33.08 -3.98 26.25
N THR A 103 32.88 -3.61 27.47
CA THR A 103 31.88 -4.21 28.39
C THR A 103 30.53 -3.50 28.40
N GLY A 104 30.45 -2.23 27.92
CA GLY A 104 29.18 -1.47 27.82
C GLY A 104 28.50 -1.58 26.49
N ALA A 105 29.27 -1.77 25.41
CA ALA A 105 28.73 -1.79 24.02
C ALA A 105 27.79 -2.97 23.73
N ALA A 106 27.99 -4.12 24.41
CA ALA A 106 27.13 -5.30 24.21
C ALA A 106 25.73 -5.17 24.84
N GLU A 107 25.53 -4.30 25.82
CA GLU A 107 24.21 -4.04 26.41
C GLU A 107 23.46 -2.93 25.67
N GLU A 108 24.17 -1.92 25.12
CA GLU A 108 23.56 -0.89 24.27
C GLU A 108 23.19 -1.42 22.87
N GLU A 109 24.03 -2.26 22.28
CA GLU A 109 23.70 -2.94 21.00
C GLU A 109 22.49 -3.87 21.14
N LYS A 110 22.37 -4.59 22.28
CA LYS A 110 21.18 -5.37 22.61
C LYS A 110 19.94 -4.51 22.93
N ALA A 111 20.11 -3.28 23.41
CA ALA A 111 19.01 -2.36 23.65
C ALA A 111 18.52 -1.71 22.35
N LEU A 112 19.43 -1.35 21.42
CA LEU A 112 19.12 -0.90 20.08
C LEU A 112 18.44 -1.99 19.24
N GLU A 113 18.96 -3.23 19.28
CA GLU A 113 18.30 -4.38 18.61
C GLU A 113 16.91 -4.69 19.22
N ARG A 114 16.69 -4.43 20.51
CA ARG A 114 15.36 -4.59 21.12
C ARG A 114 14.41 -3.47 20.73
N ASP A 115 14.88 -2.27 20.50
CA ASP A 115 14.04 -1.12 20.11
C ASP A 115 13.64 -1.20 18.63
N GLU A 116 14.53 -1.60 17.73
CA GLU A 116 14.20 -1.87 16.33
C GLU A 116 13.23 -3.04 16.16
N THR A 117 13.32 -4.07 17.03
CA THR A 117 12.39 -5.21 17.02
C THR A 117 11.04 -4.90 17.67
N GLN A 118 10.90 -3.85 18.47
CA GLN A 118 9.62 -3.43 19.08
C GLN A 118 8.86 -2.40 18.22
N LEU A 119 9.54 -1.64 17.33
CA LEU A 119 8.92 -0.62 16.48
C LEU A 119 8.44 -1.15 15.13
N ALA A 120 8.93 -2.28 14.65
CA ALA A 120 8.40 -2.92 13.46
C ALA A 120 7.31 -3.91 13.87
N ASP A 121 6.03 -3.62 13.62
CA ASP A 121 5.00 -4.67 13.64
C ASP A 121 5.51 -5.79 12.73
N PRO A 122 5.84 -6.99 13.27
CA PRO A 122 6.39 -8.08 12.46
C PRO A 122 5.45 -8.51 11.32
N ARG A 123 4.21 -8.03 11.36
CA ARG A 123 3.15 -8.28 10.38
C ARG A 123 3.08 -7.23 9.27
N SER A 124 3.66 -6.05 9.44
CA SER A 124 3.63 -5.04 8.37
C SER A 124 4.57 -5.41 7.22
N GLY A 125 4.13 -5.15 5.98
CA GLY A 125 4.93 -5.31 4.79
C GLY A 125 6.00 -4.22 4.61
N ALA A 126 6.67 -4.22 3.44
CA ALA A 126 7.64 -3.21 3.07
C ALA A 126 7.00 -1.82 2.99
N GLN A 127 7.70 -0.82 3.51
CA GLN A 127 7.28 0.58 3.47
C GLN A 127 7.81 1.32 2.22
N ILE A 128 8.72 0.69 1.50
CA ILE A 128 9.29 1.19 0.25
C ILE A 128 8.80 0.37 -0.94
N PRO A 129 8.72 0.96 -2.16
CA PRO A 129 8.39 0.21 -3.36
C PRO A 129 9.53 -0.72 -3.78
N PRO A 130 9.28 -1.68 -4.70
CA PRO A 130 10.33 -2.41 -5.37
C PRO A 130 11.34 -1.46 -6.03
N TRP A 131 12.62 -1.82 -6.03
CA TRP A 131 13.72 -1.02 -6.59
C TRP A 131 13.50 -0.56 -8.05
N SER A 132 12.73 -1.32 -8.82
CA SER A 132 12.43 -1.01 -10.23
C SER A 132 11.08 -0.32 -10.44
N ALA A 133 10.33 -0.01 -9.38
CA ALA A 133 9.03 0.65 -9.52
C ALA A 133 9.18 2.04 -10.14
N SER A 134 8.19 2.46 -10.91
CA SER A 134 8.10 3.85 -11.35
C SER A 134 7.85 4.77 -10.16
N HIS A 135 8.35 6.00 -10.25
CA HIS A 135 8.01 7.03 -9.27
C HIS A 135 6.52 7.40 -9.41
N PRO A 136 5.70 7.26 -8.35
CA PRO A 136 4.27 7.52 -8.42
C PRO A 136 3.96 9.02 -8.30
N TYR A 137 2.93 9.48 -8.99
CA TYR A 137 2.24 10.69 -8.59
C TYR A 137 1.33 10.36 -7.41
N VAL A 138 1.29 11.26 -6.42
CA VAL A 138 0.41 11.11 -5.25
C VAL A 138 -0.31 12.43 -4.98
N ASN A 139 -1.57 12.33 -4.54
CA ASN A 139 -2.43 13.46 -4.13
C ASN A 139 -2.51 14.64 -5.11
N LEU A 140 -2.50 14.36 -6.42
CA LEU A 140 -2.71 15.40 -7.44
C LEU A 140 -4.03 16.14 -7.25
N TYR A 141 -5.05 15.45 -6.74
CA TYR A 141 -6.39 15.99 -6.50
C TYR A 141 -6.80 15.69 -5.06
N GLY A 142 -7.12 16.75 -4.31
CA GLY A 142 -7.49 16.66 -2.90
C GLY A 142 -8.96 16.99 -2.64
N HIS A 143 -9.37 16.92 -1.38
CA HIS A 143 -10.75 17.21 -0.94
C HIS A 143 -11.24 18.61 -1.33
N LYS A 144 -10.36 19.62 -1.36
CA LYS A 144 -10.70 21.01 -1.73
C LYS A 144 -10.87 21.19 -3.23
N ALA A 145 -10.20 20.35 -4.02
CA ALA A 145 -10.22 20.40 -5.48
C ALA A 145 -10.24 18.97 -6.05
N PRO A 146 -11.33 18.22 -5.86
CA PRO A 146 -11.45 16.90 -6.45
C PRO A 146 -11.62 17.03 -7.97
N ILE A 147 -11.12 16.02 -8.71
CA ILE A 147 -11.43 15.89 -10.12
C ILE A 147 -12.80 15.23 -10.29
N VAL A 148 -13.49 15.57 -11.37
CA VAL A 148 -14.72 14.90 -11.77
C VAL A 148 -14.38 13.87 -12.85
N ALA A 149 -14.78 12.63 -12.62
CA ALA A 149 -14.72 11.56 -13.60
C ALA A 149 -16.14 11.18 -14.06
N THR A 150 -16.28 10.71 -15.29
CA THR A 150 -17.53 10.15 -15.81
C THR A 150 -17.49 8.64 -15.73
N VAL A 151 -18.55 8.00 -15.28
CA VAL A 151 -18.67 6.55 -15.28
C VAL A 151 -18.79 6.04 -16.71
N ALA A 152 -17.77 5.38 -17.22
CA ALA A 152 -17.78 4.76 -18.54
C ALA A 152 -18.48 3.39 -18.55
N GLY A 153 -18.48 2.70 -17.42
CA GLY A 153 -19.17 1.43 -17.22
C GLY A 153 -19.21 0.99 -15.76
N ASN A 154 -20.22 0.19 -15.43
CA ASN A 154 -20.39 -0.42 -14.12
C ASN A 154 -20.97 -1.82 -14.31
N PHE A 155 -20.22 -2.86 -13.97
CA PHE A 155 -20.54 -4.24 -14.27
C PHE A 155 -20.38 -5.10 -13.03
N ARG A 156 -21.41 -5.86 -12.66
CA ARG A 156 -21.28 -6.88 -11.62
C ARG A 156 -20.35 -8.00 -12.13
N VAL A 157 -19.38 -8.39 -11.29
CA VAL A 157 -18.35 -9.41 -11.61
C VAL A 157 -18.45 -10.67 -10.76
N THR A 158 -19.51 -10.78 -9.95
CA THR A 158 -19.92 -11.97 -9.21
C THR A 158 -21.30 -12.41 -9.70
N GLU A 159 -21.63 -13.72 -9.58
CA GLU A 159 -22.91 -14.23 -10.05
C GLU A 159 -24.10 -13.63 -9.28
N LEU A 160 -25.21 -13.45 -9.99
CA LEU A 160 -26.47 -13.02 -9.39
C LEU A 160 -26.97 -14.04 -8.38
N GLY A 161 -27.59 -13.55 -7.28
CA GLY A 161 -28.13 -14.44 -6.24
C GLY A 161 -27.11 -14.90 -5.21
N THR A 162 -25.83 -14.47 -5.33
CA THR A 162 -24.82 -14.69 -4.29
C THR A 162 -24.80 -13.57 -3.24
N GLU A 163 -24.26 -13.85 -2.05
CA GLU A 163 -24.10 -12.84 -0.99
C GLU A 163 -23.08 -11.73 -1.35
N SER A 164 -22.23 -11.98 -2.34
CA SER A 164 -21.20 -11.05 -2.78
C SER A 164 -21.65 -10.28 -4.02
N ASP A 165 -22.10 -9.04 -3.82
CA ASP A 165 -22.41 -8.10 -4.89
C ASP A 165 -21.16 -7.24 -5.17
N THR A 166 -20.30 -7.69 -6.10
CA THR A 166 -19.04 -7.03 -6.44
C THR A 166 -19.10 -6.49 -7.86
N HIS A 167 -18.70 -5.24 -8.01
CA HIS A 167 -18.75 -4.48 -9.26
C HIS A 167 -17.36 -4.11 -9.76
N HIS A 168 -17.21 -4.12 -11.06
CA HIS A 168 -16.10 -3.49 -11.81
C HIS A 168 -16.61 -2.18 -12.38
N ILE A 169 -16.04 -1.07 -11.93
CA ILE A 169 -16.45 0.28 -12.32
C ILE A 169 -15.31 0.93 -13.09
N VAL A 170 -15.61 1.50 -14.24
CA VAL A 170 -14.66 2.24 -15.10
C VAL A 170 -14.97 3.73 -15.03
N LEU A 171 -13.99 4.52 -14.65
CA LEU A 171 -14.05 5.97 -14.52
C LEU A 171 -13.18 6.60 -15.60
N ASP A 172 -13.77 7.50 -16.40
CA ASP A 172 -13.10 8.25 -17.46
C ASP A 172 -12.87 9.70 -17.01
N PHE A 173 -11.63 10.15 -17.07
CA PHE A 173 -11.21 11.50 -16.67
C PHE A 173 -11.14 12.47 -17.86
N GLY A 174 -11.50 12.01 -19.07
CA GLY A 174 -11.48 12.84 -20.26
C GLY A 174 -10.11 13.42 -20.56
N GLY A 175 -10.05 14.73 -20.78
CA GLY A 175 -8.83 15.45 -21.09
C GLY A 175 -7.99 15.84 -19.85
N THR A 176 -8.48 15.62 -18.62
CA THR A 176 -7.75 16.01 -17.41
C THR A 176 -6.82 14.88 -16.97
N PRO A 177 -5.50 15.07 -16.91
CA PRO A 177 -4.56 14.00 -16.58
C PRO A 177 -4.83 13.39 -15.20
N PHE A 178 -4.92 12.07 -15.16
CA PHE A 178 -5.01 11.31 -13.92
C PHE A 178 -4.06 10.09 -13.96
N PRO A 179 -2.75 10.33 -13.87
CA PRO A 179 -1.75 9.26 -13.92
C PRO A 179 -1.81 8.41 -12.65
N VAL A 180 -1.96 7.09 -12.84
CA VAL A 180 -1.93 6.10 -11.76
C VAL A 180 -0.97 4.97 -12.09
N LEU A 181 -0.46 4.28 -11.08
CA LEU A 181 0.34 3.07 -11.21
C LEU A 181 -0.40 1.88 -10.61
N GLU A 182 -0.07 0.68 -11.10
CA GLU A 182 -0.56 -0.56 -10.53
C GLU A 182 -0.13 -0.68 -9.07
N GLY A 183 -1.11 -0.90 -8.18
CA GLY A 183 -0.94 -0.93 -6.73
C GLY A 183 -1.26 0.39 -6.02
N GLN A 184 -1.53 1.48 -6.74
CA GLN A 184 -2.08 2.68 -6.12
C GLN A 184 -3.60 2.54 -5.88
N SER A 185 -4.12 3.45 -5.05
CA SER A 185 -5.55 3.60 -4.78
C SER A 185 -6.03 5.01 -5.15
N ILE A 186 -7.34 5.16 -5.31
CA ILE A 186 -8.02 6.45 -5.49
C ILE A 186 -9.15 6.59 -4.48
N GLY A 187 -9.47 7.82 -4.13
CA GLY A 187 -10.57 8.13 -3.22
C GLY A 187 -11.82 8.55 -3.97
N ILE A 188 -12.96 7.96 -3.62
CA ILE A 188 -14.27 8.36 -4.12
C ILE A 188 -14.98 9.16 -3.04
N LEU A 189 -15.50 10.34 -3.41
CA LEU A 189 -16.35 11.16 -2.55
C LEU A 189 -17.82 10.87 -2.88
N PRO A 190 -18.53 10.16 -1.99
CA PRO A 190 -19.96 9.93 -2.20
C PRO A 190 -20.72 11.25 -2.17
N ALA A 191 -21.71 11.39 -3.04
CA ALA A 191 -22.59 12.54 -3.05
C ALA A 191 -23.47 12.57 -1.78
N GLY A 192 -23.90 13.79 -1.37
CA GLY A 192 -24.76 13.98 -0.20
C GLY A 192 -23.99 14.25 1.08
N ALA A 193 -24.73 14.17 2.19
CA ALA A 193 -24.22 14.46 3.53
C ALA A 193 -24.82 13.48 4.56
N ASP A 194 -24.17 13.38 5.70
CA ASP A 194 -24.65 12.60 6.84
C ASP A 194 -25.86 13.27 7.53
N ALA A 195 -26.39 12.62 8.55
CA ALA A 195 -27.53 13.14 9.32
C ALA A 195 -27.26 14.49 10.02
N ARG A 196 -25.99 14.91 10.10
CA ARG A 196 -25.54 16.19 10.67
C ARG A 196 -25.28 17.25 9.61
N GLY A 197 -25.54 16.96 8.33
CA GLY A 197 -25.29 17.86 7.21
C GLY A 197 -23.81 17.94 6.78
N LYS A 198 -22.93 17.08 7.30
CA LYS A 198 -21.52 17.02 6.87
C LYS A 198 -21.38 16.16 5.62
N PRO A 199 -20.60 16.58 4.62
CA PRO A 199 -20.31 15.76 3.45
C PRO A 199 -19.78 14.38 3.86
N HIS A 200 -20.13 13.35 3.10
CA HIS A 200 -19.64 12.00 3.33
C HIS A 200 -18.11 11.94 3.16
N HIS A 201 -17.45 11.16 4.01
CA HIS A 201 -16.02 10.92 3.89
C HIS A 201 -15.69 10.14 2.62
N ALA A 202 -14.57 10.50 1.99
CA ALA A 202 -14.02 9.71 0.90
C ALA A 202 -13.67 8.29 1.38
N ARG A 203 -13.79 7.32 0.46
CA ARG A 203 -13.28 5.96 0.65
C ARG A 203 -12.29 5.63 -0.44
N GLN A 204 -11.17 5.05 -0.04
CA GLN A 204 -10.13 4.61 -0.96
C GLN A 204 -10.46 3.24 -1.51
N TYR A 205 -10.11 3.05 -2.78
CA TYR A 205 -10.24 1.80 -3.51
C TYR A 205 -8.98 1.58 -4.33
N SER A 206 -8.39 0.39 -4.23
CA SER A 206 -7.24 0.01 -5.04
C SER A 206 -7.61 -0.02 -6.52
N VAL A 207 -6.71 0.46 -7.36
CA VAL A 207 -6.90 0.50 -8.82
C VAL A 207 -6.88 -0.93 -9.38
N ALA A 208 -7.82 -1.24 -10.26
CA ALA A 208 -7.98 -2.55 -10.90
C ALA A 208 -7.54 -2.57 -12.38
N SER A 209 -7.21 -1.41 -12.95
CA SER A 209 -6.66 -1.26 -14.30
C SER A 209 -5.17 -0.97 -14.28
N PRO A 210 -4.42 -1.32 -15.34
CA PRO A 210 -3.05 -0.87 -15.49
C PRO A 210 -2.97 0.63 -15.77
N ARG A 211 -1.75 1.20 -15.65
CA ARG A 211 -1.45 2.64 -15.81
C ARG A 211 -1.82 3.23 -17.20
N ASP A 212 -1.91 2.41 -18.20
CA ASP A 212 -2.34 2.79 -19.54
C ASP A 212 -3.87 2.70 -19.74
N GLY A 213 -4.62 2.58 -18.65
CA GLY A 213 -6.06 2.59 -18.58
C GLY A 213 -6.71 1.19 -18.68
N GLU A 214 -7.97 1.09 -18.33
CA GLU A 214 -8.78 -0.11 -18.57
C GLU A 214 -8.88 -0.37 -20.08
N ARG A 215 -9.19 0.67 -20.85
CA ARG A 215 -9.04 0.70 -22.29
C ARG A 215 -7.72 1.38 -22.64
N PRO A 216 -6.78 0.69 -23.29
CA PRO A 216 -5.48 1.26 -23.63
C PRO A 216 -5.61 2.55 -24.45
N GLY A 217 -4.81 3.56 -24.08
CA GLY A 217 -4.80 4.87 -24.75
C GLY A 217 -5.92 5.82 -24.33
N TYR A 218 -6.76 5.42 -23.36
CA TYR A 218 -7.78 6.28 -22.77
C TYR A 218 -7.38 6.64 -21.32
N ASN A 219 -7.71 7.87 -20.92
CA ASN A 219 -7.45 8.37 -19.57
C ASN A 219 -8.53 7.87 -18.60
N ASN A 220 -8.54 6.56 -18.37
CA ASN A 220 -9.54 5.93 -17.52
C ASN A 220 -8.90 4.95 -16.53
N VAL A 221 -9.59 4.74 -15.42
CA VAL A 221 -9.19 3.86 -14.31
C VAL A 221 -10.36 2.96 -13.94
N SER A 222 -10.10 1.72 -13.59
CA SER A 222 -11.14 0.85 -13.05
C SER A 222 -10.91 0.50 -11.58
N LEU A 223 -12.02 0.21 -10.91
CA LEU A 223 -12.09 -0.21 -9.50
C LEU A 223 -12.84 -1.53 -9.38
N THR A 224 -12.52 -2.29 -8.32
CA THR A 224 -13.31 -3.46 -7.89
C THR A 224 -13.93 -3.15 -6.54
N VAL A 225 -15.24 -3.01 -6.50
CA VAL A 225 -15.96 -2.57 -5.30
C VAL A 225 -17.04 -3.57 -4.91
N LYS A 226 -16.97 -4.06 -3.68
CA LYS A 226 -18.05 -4.89 -3.11
C LYS A 226 -19.05 -4.01 -2.39
N ARG A 227 -20.35 -4.20 -2.70
CA ARG A 227 -21.45 -3.58 -1.96
C ARG A 227 -21.49 -4.10 -0.53
N VAL A 228 -21.42 -3.22 0.44
CA VAL A 228 -21.54 -3.55 1.87
C VAL A 228 -23.01 -3.48 2.27
N THR A 229 -23.56 -4.63 2.65
CA THR A 229 -24.96 -4.80 3.07
C THR A 229 -25.09 -5.34 4.50
N ALA A 230 -23.99 -5.74 5.12
CA ALA A 230 -23.92 -6.18 6.50
C ALA A 230 -22.61 -5.72 7.14
N ASP A 231 -22.62 -5.52 8.46
CA ASP A 231 -21.42 -5.30 9.27
C ASP A 231 -20.66 -6.62 9.57
N TYR A 232 -19.63 -6.54 10.40
CA TYR A 232 -18.82 -7.71 10.79
C TYR A 232 -19.60 -8.75 11.60
N ASP A 233 -20.64 -8.29 12.34
CA ASP A 233 -21.49 -9.14 13.16
C ASP A 233 -22.66 -9.73 12.36
N GLY A 234 -22.78 -9.36 11.07
CA GLY A 234 -23.84 -9.81 10.18
C GLY A 234 -25.13 -9.00 10.26
N ASN A 235 -25.14 -7.89 11.03
CA ASN A 235 -26.30 -7.02 11.08
C ASN A 235 -26.45 -6.25 9.76
N PRO A 236 -27.70 -6.06 9.28
CA PRO A 236 -27.95 -5.31 8.05
C PRO A 236 -27.47 -3.86 8.18
N VAL A 237 -26.54 -3.45 7.31
CA VAL A 237 -26.10 -2.06 7.17
C VAL A 237 -26.01 -1.69 5.70
N ARG A 238 -26.22 -0.42 5.38
CA ARG A 238 -26.00 0.10 4.05
C ARG A 238 -24.72 0.94 4.05
N GLY A 239 -23.60 0.35 3.62
CA GLY A 239 -22.35 1.07 3.49
C GLY A 239 -22.49 2.25 2.52
N VAL A 240 -22.24 3.49 2.98
CA VAL A 240 -22.49 4.71 2.20
C VAL A 240 -21.73 4.70 0.88
N ALA A 241 -20.39 4.63 0.93
CA ALA A 241 -19.57 4.76 -0.26
C ALA A 241 -19.70 3.56 -1.20
N SER A 242 -19.71 2.33 -0.68
CA SER A 242 -19.81 1.14 -1.51
C SER A 242 -21.15 1.04 -2.25
N ASN A 243 -22.26 1.38 -1.58
CA ASN A 243 -23.56 1.43 -2.23
C ASN A 243 -23.65 2.58 -3.25
N TYR A 244 -23.12 3.77 -2.90
CA TYR A 244 -23.05 4.88 -3.85
C TYR A 244 -22.32 4.45 -5.14
N VAL A 245 -21.12 3.88 -5.01
CA VAL A 245 -20.30 3.47 -6.16
C VAL A 245 -20.98 2.35 -6.96
N CYS A 246 -21.55 1.34 -6.30
CA CYS A 246 -22.24 0.24 -6.99
C CYS A 246 -23.57 0.66 -7.67
N ASP A 247 -24.19 1.77 -7.21
CA ASP A 247 -25.43 2.29 -7.78
C ASP A 247 -25.19 3.25 -8.97
N LEU A 248 -23.94 3.71 -9.20
CA LEU A 248 -23.55 4.57 -10.32
C LEU A 248 -23.90 3.92 -11.67
N ARG A 249 -24.35 4.74 -12.61
CA ARG A 249 -24.70 4.34 -13.97
C ARG A 249 -23.75 4.98 -14.97
N LYS A 250 -23.63 4.38 -16.15
CA LYS A 250 -22.88 4.97 -17.25
C LYS A 250 -23.37 6.40 -17.52
N GLY A 251 -22.45 7.35 -17.55
CA GLY A 251 -22.72 8.77 -17.76
C GLY A 251 -22.82 9.57 -16.46
N ASP A 252 -22.94 8.93 -15.28
CA ASP A 252 -22.94 9.65 -14.01
C ASP A 252 -21.57 10.26 -13.76
N GLU A 253 -21.58 11.42 -13.08
CA GLU A 253 -20.37 12.09 -12.64
C GLU A 253 -20.02 11.69 -11.19
N VAL A 254 -18.73 11.50 -10.93
CA VAL A 254 -18.22 11.15 -9.62
C VAL A 254 -16.99 11.97 -9.27
N LYS A 255 -16.93 12.50 -8.04
CA LYS A 255 -15.78 13.23 -7.53
C LYS A 255 -14.72 12.25 -7.02
N VAL A 256 -13.50 12.43 -7.51
CA VAL A 256 -12.35 11.57 -7.25
C VAL A 256 -11.20 12.39 -6.68
N ILE A 257 -10.46 11.82 -5.75
CA ILE A 257 -9.23 12.36 -5.19
C ILE A 257 -8.10 11.33 -5.28
N GLY A 258 -6.87 11.78 -5.19
CA GLY A 258 -5.69 10.94 -5.29
C GLY A 258 -4.84 11.27 -6.52
N PRO A 259 -4.06 10.30 -7.06
CA PRO A 259 -3.88 8.93 -6.55
C PRO A 259 -3.18 8.86 -5.19
N PHE A 260 -3.22 7.69 -4.54
CA PHE A 260 -2.59 7.44 -3.25
C PHE A 260 -1.71 6.18 -3.29
N GLY A 261 -0.74 6.11 -2.39
CA GLY A 261 0.11 4.94 -2.20
C GLY A 261 1.44 5.04 -2.94
N THR A 262 2.50 4.66 -2.23
CA THR A 262 3.89 4.74 -2.73
C THR A 262 4.65 3.43 -2.61
N SER A 263 4.21 2.49 -1.78
CA SER A 263 4.95 1.26 -1.48
C SER A 263 4.43 0.02 -2.20
N PHE A 264 3.12 -0.14 -2.37
CA PHE A 264 2.50 -1.33 -2.98
C PHE A 264 2.55 -1.30 -4.53
N LEU A 265 3.64 -0.79 -5.10
CA LEU A 265 3.77 -0.60 -6.54
C LEU A 265 4.29 -1.84 -7.25
N MET A 266 3.84 -2.06 -8.50
CA MET A 266 4.33 -3.13 -9.35
C MET A 266 5.79 -2.87 -9.78
N PRO A 267 6.70 -3.88 -9.75
CA PRO A 267 8.04 -3.75 -10.32
C PRO A 267 7.98 -3.62 -11.85
N ASN A 268 8.86 -2.77 -12.40
CA ASN A 268 8.99 -2.61 -13.86
C ASN A 268 10.10 -3.47 -14.47
N HIS A 269 10.95 -4.10 -13.65
CA HIS A 269 12.00 -4.98 -14.15
C HIS A 269 11.39 -6.17 -14.88
N ALA A 270 11.79 -6.39 -16.12
CA ALA A 270 11.20 -7.39 -17.03
C ALA A 270 11.28 -8.82 -16.50
N GLY A 271 12.33 -9.16 -15.74
CA GLY A 271 12.55 -10.47 -15.13
C GLY A 271 11.90 -10.65 -13.75
N SER A 272 11.17 -9.66 -13.22
CA SER A 272 10.56 -9.78 -11.89
C SER A 272 9.46 -10.82 -11.85
N ASN A 273 9.57 -11.77 -10.92
CA ASN A 273 8.49 -12.67 -10.58
C ASN A 273 7.52 -11.99 -9.61
N ILE A 274 6.24 -12.32 -9.71
CA ILE A 274 5.21 -11.76 -8.84
C ILE A 274 4.35 -12.88 -8.25
N ILE A 275 4.39 -13.02 -6.93
CA ILE A 275 3.44 -13.86 -6.19
C ILE A 275 2.33 -12.94 -5.69
N MET A 276 1.11 -13.21 -6.12
CA MET A 276 -0.09 -12.45 -5.78
C MET A 276 -0.99 -13.30 -4.90
N ILE A 277 -1.36 -12.78 -3.74
CA ILE A 277 -2.19 -13.48 -2.76
C ILE A 277 -3.36 -12.57 -2.40
N CYS A 278 -4.59 -12.95 -2.74
CA CYS A 278 -5.73 -12.09 -2.52
C CYS A 278 -7.02 -12.81 -2.12
N THR A 279 -7.95 -12.03 -1.57
CA THR A 279 -9.33 -12.47 -1.32
C THR A 279 -10.32 -11.36 -1.70
N GLY A 280 -11.42 -11.74 -2.32
CA GLY A 280 -12.49 -10.80 -2.66
C GLY A 280 -12.03 -9.61 -3.51
N THR A 281 -12.27 -8.40 -3.02
CA THR A 281 -11.88 -7.14 -3.71
C THR A 281 -10.38 -6.85 -3.67
N GLY A 282 -9.60 -7.55 -2.86
CA GLY A 282 -8.13 -7.54 -2.95
C GLY A 282 -7.59 -8.03 -4.29
N SER A 283 -8.46 -8.58 -5.15
CA SER A 283 -8.14 -8.89 -6.54
C SER A 283 -7.90 -7.65 -7.43
N ALA A 284 -8.28 -6.46 -6.99
CA ALA A 284 -8.13 -5.23 -7.78
C ALA A 284 -6.67 -4.96 -8.20
N PRO A 285 -5.71 -4.77 -7.27
CA PRO A 285 -4.33 -4.55 -7.65
C PRO A 285 -3.71 -5.75 -8.38
N MET A 286 -4.12 -6.98 -8.04
CA MET A 286 -3.64 -8.18 -8.72
C MET A 286 -4.04 -8.21 -10.19
N ARG A 287 -5.29 -7.80 -10.48
CA ARG A 287 -5.78 -7.63 -11.85
C ARG A 287 -5.00 -6.55 -12.59
N ALA A 288 -4.77 -5.39 -11.97
CA ALA A 288 -3.99 -4.31 -12.57
C ALA A 288 -2.59 -4.79 -12.99
N MET A 289 -1.88 -5.48 -12.10
CA MET A 289 -0.55 -6.04 -12.36
C MET A 289 -0.58 -7.13 -13.44
N THR A 290 -1.56 -8.04 -13.40
CA THR A 290 -1.74 -9.10 -14.40
C THR A 290 -2.01 -8.52 -15.79
N GLU A 291 -2.94 -7.56 -15.91
CA GLU A 291 -3.25 -6.90 -17.16
C GLU A 291 -2.07 -6.08 -17.71
N ARG A 292 -1.34 -5.39 -16.83
CA ARG A 292 -0.10 -4.71 -17.21
C ARG A 292 0.90 -5.69 -17.82
N ARG A 293 1.17 -6.80 -17.14
CA ARG A 293 2.09 -7.82 -17.62
C ARG A 293 1.59 -8.45 -18.93
N ARG A 294 0.30 -8.76 -19.05
CA ARG A 294 -0.31 -9.33 -20.25
C ARG A 294 -0.12 -8.44 -21.49
N ARG A 295 -0.27 -7.13 -21.33
CA ARG A 295 -0.06 -6.16 -22.42
C ARG A 295 1.40 -6.03 -22.84
N ARG A 296 2.32 -6.46 -22.01
CA ARG A 296 3.77 -6.37 -22.27
C ARG A 296 4.45 -7.70 -22.61
N VAL A 297 3.69 -8.78 -22.74
CA VAL A 297 4.24 -10.10 -23.15
C VAL A 297 5.01 -10.01 -24.46
N ALA A 298 4.52 -9.23 -25.43
CA ALA A 298 5.20 -9.04 -26.72
C ALA A 298 6.55 -8.31 -26.60
N MET A 299 6.86 -7.71 -25.45
CA MET A 299 8.12 -7.03 -25.15
C MET A 299 9.09 -7.92 -24.35
N ASN A 300 8.84 -9.24 -24.31
CA ASN A 300 9.62 -10.23 -23.56
C ASN A 300 9.76 -9.94 -22.05
N GLU A 301 8.76 -9.35 -21.42
CA GLU A 301 8.68 -9.28 -19.97
C GLU A 301 8.36 -10.67 -19.42
N GLY A 302 9.38 -11.38 -18.96
CA GLY A 302 9.37 -12.83 -18.77
C GLY A 302 9.39 -13.36 -17.33
N GLY A 303 9.17 -12.52 -16.31
CA GLY A 303 9.05 -13.01 -14.93
C GLY A 303 7.79 -13.84 -14.70
N LYS A 304 7.86 -14.84 -13.81
CA LYS A 304 6.75 -15.73 -13.48
C LYS A 304 5.66 -14.97 -12.70
N LEU A 305 4.40 -15.27 -13.02
CA LEU A 305 3.25 -14.82 -12.26
C LEU A 305 2.60 -16.03 -11.56
N MET A 306 2.41 -15.94 -10.24
CA MET A 306 1.70 -16.94 -9.45
C MET A 306 0.61 -16.25 -8.63
N LEU A 307 -0.65 -16.70 -8.78
CA LEU A 307 -1.80 -16.13 -8.10
C LEU A 307 -2.45 -17.16 -7.18
N PHE A 308 -2.60 -16.81 -5.89
CA PHE A 308 -3.46 -17.50 -4.93
C PHE A 308 -4.67 -16.62 -4.65
N PHE A 309 -5.86 -17.07 -5.08
CA PHE A 309 -7.06 -16.28 -4.96
C PHE A 309 -8.15 -17.02 -4.16
N GLY A 310 -8.55 -16.43 -3.04
CA GLY A 310 -9.56 -16.95 -2.14
C GLY A 310 -10.93 -16.31 -2.30
N ALA A 311 -11.98 -17.14 -2.34
CA ALA A 311 -13.37 -16.71 -2.27
C ALA A 311 -14.19 -17.68 -1.40
N ARG A 312 -15.43 -17.32 -1.12
CA ARG A 312 -16.35 -18.25 -0.44
C ARG A 312 -16.71 -19.42 -1.36
N THR A 313 -17.16 -19.08 -2.56
CA THR A 313 -17.51 -20.01 -3.63
C THR A 313 -16.98 -19.51 -4.96
N GLN A 314 -16.98 -20.35 -5.98
CA GLN A 314 -16.61 -19.97 -7.35
C GLN A 314 -17.49 -18.82 -7.89
N LYS A 315 -18.80 -18.84 -7.58
CA LYS A 315 -19.79 -17.84 -8.01
C LYS A 315 -19.53 -16.45 -7.43
N GLU A 316 -18.83 -16.40 -6.29
CA GLU A 316 -18.47 -15.16 -5.59
C GLU A 316 -17.04 -14.68 -5.88
N LEU A 317 -16.30 -15.39 -6.76
CA LEU A 317 -14.94 -15.02 -7.14
C LEU A 317 -14.99 -14.01 -8.29
N PRO A 318 -14.57 -12.73 -8.05
CA PRO A 318 -14.50 -11.74 -9.11
C PRO A 318 -13.59 -12.17 -10.27
N TYR A 319 -14.00 -11.88 -11.49
CA TYR A 319 -13.23 -12.16 -12.70
C TYR A 319 -12.93 -13.65 -12.97
N PHE A 320 -13.67 -14.58 -12.42
CA PHE A 320 -13.39 -16.01 -12.56
C PHE A 320 -13.26 -16.43 -14.05
N GLY A 321 -14.24 -16.08 -14.90
CA GLY A 321 -14.20 -16.41 -16.31
C GLY A 321 -12.98 -15.84 -17.05
N PRO A 322 -12.70 -14.52 -16.98
CA PRO A 322 -11.48 -13.94 -17.55
C PRO A 322 -10.18 -14.59 -17.06
N LEU A 323 -10.06 -14.91 -15.77
CA LEU A 323 -8.88 -15.57 -15.21
C LEU A 323 -8.68 -16.98 -15.77
N MET A 324 -9.76 -17.76 -15.91
CA MET A 324 -9.70 -19.11 -16.48
C MET A 324 -9.30 -19.15 -17.96
N ASN A 325 -9.47 -18.03 -18.67
CA ASN A 325 -9.09 -17.90 -20.08
C ASN A 325 -7.63 -17.46 -20.29
N LEU A 326 -6.89 -17.19 -19.20
CA LEU A 326 -5.46 -16.84 -19.31
C LEU A 326 -4.63 -18.10 -19.58
N PRO A 327 -3.61 -18.02 -20.46
CA PRO A 327 -2.68 -19.13 -20.69
C PRO A 327 -1.95 -19.54 -19.41
N LYS A 328 -1.83 -20.84 -19.17
CA LYS A 328 -1.12 -21.38 -18.00
C LYS A 328 0.37 -21.05 -18.00
N GLU A 329 0.94 -20.87 -19.18
CA GLU A 329 2.34 -20.46 -19.37
C GLU A 329 2.56 -19.00 -18.98
N PHE A 330 1.48 -18.20 -19.00
CA PHE A 330 1.55 -16.79 -18.62
C PHE A 330 1.40 -16.59 -17.11
N ILE A 331 0.47 -17.32 -16.48
CA ILE A 331 0.15 -17.18 -15.06
C ILE A 331 -0.30 -18.50 -14.44
N ASP A 332 0.29 -18.85 -13.31
CA ASP A 332 -0.11 -20.00 -12.48
C ASP A 332 -1.18 -19.56 -11.48
N ILE A 333 -2.41 -20.02 -11.65
CA ILE A 333 -3.57 -19.58 -10.84
C ILE A 333 -4.05 -20.70 -9.94
N ASN A 334 -4.17 -20.40 -8.64
CA ASN A 334 -4.59 -21.32 -7.60
C ASN A 334 -5.80 -20.74 -6.86
N PHE A 335 -7.00 -21.37 -7.03
CA PHE A 335 -8.23 -20.91 -6.39
C PHE A 335 -8.51 -21.66 -5.08
N ALA A 336 -8.80 -20.93 -4.01
CA ALA A 336 -9.22 -21.48 -2.71
C ALA A 336 -10.68 -21.13 -2.42
N PHE A 337 -11.52 -22.13 -2.16
CA PHE A 337 -12.92 -21.94 -1.82
C PHE A 337 -13.18 -22.35 -0.37
N SER A 338 -13.61 -21.38 0.46
CA SER A 338 -13.86 -21.62 1.89
C SER A 338 -15.24 -22.18 2.18
N ARG A 339 -16.18 -22.09 1.24
CA ARG A 339 -17.51 -22.74 1.29
C ARG A 339 -17.65 -23.54 0.00
N ALA A 340 -17.19 -24.78 -0.01
CA ALA A 340 -17.54 -25.72 -1.08
C ALA A 340 -19.07 -25.91 -1.09
N ASP A 341 -19.65 -26.28 -2.25
CA ASP A 341 -21.08 -26.59 -2.35
C ASP A 341 -21.49 -27.49 -1.20
N ALA A 342 -22.60 -27.15 -0.53
CA ALA A 342 -23.07 -27.83 0.70
C ALA A 342 -23.32 -29.34 0.55
N HIS A 343 -23.21 -29.88 -0.68
CA HIS A 343 -23.33 -31.29 -1.01
C HIS A 343 -22.01 -32.06 -1.02
N GLU A 344 -20.86 -31.38 -0.95
CA GLU A 344 -19.57 -32.03 -0.86
C GLU A 344 -18.95 -31.75 0.52
N ASN A 345 -18.80 -32.80 1.31
CA ASN A 345 -18.18 -32.78 2.65
C ASN A 345 -16.65 -32.46 2.58
N LYS A 346 -16.28 -31.47 1.75
CA LYS A 346 -14.89 -31.07 1.56
C LYS A 346 -14.48 -30.05 2.63
N PRO A 347 -13.28 -30.17 3.19
CA PRO A 347 -12.77 -29.23 4.17
C PRO A 347 -12.66 -27.81 3.56
N LYS A 348 -12.91 -26.79 4.38
CA LYS A 348 -12.70 -25.39 4.01
C LYS A 348 -11.27 -25.18 3.55
N ARG A 349 -11.09 -24.62 2.36
CA ARG A 349 -9.77 -24.29 1.81
C ARG A 349 -9.59 -22.78 1.76
N TYR A 350 -8.44 -22.33 2.24
CA TYR A 350 -7.99 -20.94 2.20
C TYR A 350 -6.69 -20.83 1.43
N VAL A 351 -6.31 -19.63 1.03
CA VAL A 351 -5.10 -19.37 0.24
C VAL A 351 -3.83 -19.94 0.88
N GLN A 352 -3.70 -19.81 2.20
CA GLN A 352 -2.55 -20.34 2.96
C GLN A 352 -2.43 -21.88 2.89
N HIS A 353 -3.53 -22.60 2.71
CA HIS A 353 -3.49 -24.08 2.51
C HIS A 353 -2.89 -24.40 1.14
N LEU A 354 -3.33 -23.70 0.09
CA LEU A 354 -2.79 -23.88 -1.27
C LEU A 354 -1.31 -23.48 -1.35
N MET A 355 -0.91 -22.42 -0.65
CA MET A 355 0.51 -22.03 -0.58
C MET A 355 1.36 -23.16 -0.02
N ARG A 356 0.92 -23.82 1.07
CA ARG A 356 1.63 -24.99 1.65
C ARG A 356 1.65 -26.18 0.69
N GLU A 357 0.57 -26.44 -0.06
CA GLU A 357 0.53 -27.50 -1.08
C GLU A 357 1.49 -27.23 -2.24
N ARG A 358 1.83 -25.95 -2.49
CA ARG A 358 2.76 -25.50 -3.51
C ARG A 358 4.10 -25.02 -2.88
N ALA A 359 4.49 -25.60 -1.75
CA ALA A 359 5.64 -25.16 -0.95
C ALA A 359 6.92 -25.02 -1.78
N SER A 360 7.26 -26.04 -2.56
CA SER A 360 8.50 -26.04 -3.36
C SER A 360 8.50 -24.95 -4.45
N ASP A 361 7.35 -24.70 -5.10
CA ASP A 361 7.22 -23.66 -6.11
C ASP A 361 7.34 -22.27 -5.50
N VAL A 362 6.65 -22.04 -4.37
CA VAL A 362 6.71 -20.77 -3.62
C VAL A 362 8.13 -20.54 -3.11
N ALA A 363 8.75 -21.53 -2.49
CA ALA A 363 10.12 -21.46 -1.99
C ALA A 363 11.13 -21.13 -3.11
N SER A 364 10.99 -21.79 -4.25
CA SER A 364 11.82 -21.52 -5.43
C SER A 364 11.73 -20.06 -5.87
N LEU A 365 10.53 -19.47 -5.83
CA LEU A 365 10.31 -18.07 -6.19
C LEU A 365 10.89 -17.12 -5.15
N ILE A 366 10.57 -17.30 -3.85
CA ILE A 366 10.99 -16.34 -2.82
C ILE A 366 12.50 -16.30 -2.57
N ARG A 367 13.24 -17.38 -2.95
CA ARG A 367 14.72 -17.39 -2.98
C ARG A 367 15.32 -16.49 -4.05
N ASP A 368 14.55 -16.21 -5.11
CA ASP A 368 15.00 -15.30 -6.18
C ASP A 368 14.77 -13.84 -5.74
N ASP A 369 15.84 -13.07 -5.67
CA ASP A 369 15.80 -11.66 -5.26
C ASP A 369 14.98 -10.77 -6.19
N ASN A 370 14.66 -11.23 -7.40
CA ASN A 370 13.74 -10.55 -8.32
C ASN A 370 12.27 -10.88 -8.06
N THR A 371 11.93 -11.64 -7.02
CA THR A 371 10.55 -11.99 -6.69
C THR A 371 9.96 -10.98 -5.70
N CYS A 372 8.81 -10.42 -6.06
CA CYS A 372 7.98 -9.58 -5.19
C CYS A 372 6.70 -10.33 -4.80
N VAL A 373 6.31 -10.23 -3.53
CA VAL A 373 5.09 -10.84 -2.97
C VAL A 373 4.10 -9.74 -2.59
N TYR A 374 2.87 -9.86 -3.08
CA TYR A 374 1.79 -8.91 -2.82
C TYR A 374 0.61 -9.62 -2.17
N VAL A 375 0.17 -9.09 -1.04
CA VAL A 375 -0.95 -9.62 -0.26
C VAL A 375 -2.01 -8.54 -0.13
N CYS A 376 -3.22 -8.78 -0.66
CA CYS A 376 -4.32 -7.81 -0.59
C CYS A 376 -5.65 -8.49 -0.26
N GLY A 377 -6.40 -7.93 0.68
CA GLY A 377 -7.71 -8.45 1.07
C GLY A 377 -8.03 -8.28 2.54
N LEU A 378 -8.77 -9.23 3.10
CA LEU A 378 -9.21 -9.18 4.49
C LEU A 378 -8.03 -9.25 5.48
N LYS A 379 -8.02 -8.38 6.49
CA LYS A 379 -6.97 -8.33 7.52
C LYS A 379 -6.70 -9.68 8.20
N GLY A 380 -7.74 -10.48 8.41
CA GLY A 380 -7.57 -11.82 9.00
C GLY A 380 -6.80 -12.82 8.13
N MET A 381 -6.61 -12.54 6.82
CA MET A 381 -5.81 -13.37 5.91
C MET A 381 -4.31 -13.19 6.15
N GLU A 382 -3.86 -12.01 6.55
CA GLU A 382 -2.45 -11.64 6.67
C GLU A 382 -1.66 -12.61 7.58
N ALA A 383 -2.19 -12.87 8.77
CA ALA A 383 -1.55 -13.78 9.72
C ALA A 383 -1.39 -15.21 9.14
N GLY A 384 -2.43 -15.72 8.47
CA GLY A 384 -2.40 -17.04 7.85
C GLY A 384 -1.41 -17.15 6.68
N VAL A 385 -1.25 -16.07 5.91
CA VAL A 385 -0.27 -15.98 4.81
C VAL A 385 1.16 -15.96 5.36
N LEU A 386 1.43 -15.12 6.36
CA LEU A 386 2.74 -15.06 7.01
C LEU A 386 3.12 -16.40 7.66
N GLU A 387 2.16 -17.05 8.31
CA GLU A 387 2.37 -18.39 8.88
C GLU A 387 2.69 -19.41 7.78
N ALA A 388 1.96 -19.40 6.66
CA ALA A 388 2.23 -20.30 5.54
C ALA A 388 3.61 -20.06 4.92
N LEU A 389 4.03 -18.82 4.74
CA LEU A 389 5.38 -18.49 4.26
C LEU A 389 6.45 -19.00 5.21
N ARG A 390 6.26 -18.84 6.53
CA ARG A 390 7.15 -19.40 7.55
C ARG A 390 7.23 -20.93 7.47
N ASP A 391 6.08 -21.61 7.39
CA ASP A 391 6.04 -23.07 7.33
C ASP A 391 6.70 -23.59 6.05
N ILE A 392 6.51 -22.93 4.91
CA ILE A 392 7.16 -23.23 3.63
C ILE A 392 8.68 -23.06 3.77
N CYS A 393 9.14 -21.99 4.37
CA CYS A 393 10.57 -21.75 4.57
C CYS A 393 11.21 -22.81 5.45
N ILE A 394 10.53 -23.23 6.54
CA ILE A 394 10.99 -24.32 7.41
C ILE A 394 11.06 -25.64 6.63
N ALA A 395 10.04 -25.98 5.86
CA ALA A 395 9.99 -27.23 5.08
C ALA A 395 11.07 -27.29 3.98
N GLU A 396 11.47 -26.15 3.45
CA GLU A 396 12.42 -26.01 2.35
C GLU A 396 13.82 -25.53 2.80
N ASP A 397 14.10 -25.58 4.11
CA ASP A 397 15.38 -25.24 4.72
C ASP A 397 15.84 -23.78 4.40
N ILE A 398 14.91 -22.82 4.57
CA ILE A 398 15.13 -21.38 4.40
C ILE A 398 15.01 -20.70 5.77
N ASP A 399 15.96 -19.82 6.11
CA ASP A 399 15.89 -18.97 7.30
C ASP A 399 14.80 -17.90 7.11
N TRP A 400 13.60 -18.17 7.60
CA TRP A 400 12.46 -17.25 7.47
C TRP A 400 12.68 -15.88 8.15
N PRO A 401 13.14 -15.78 9.39
CA PRO A 401 13.42 -14.49 10.01
C PRO A 401 14.36 -13.59 9.17
N ALA A 402 15.45 -14.16 8.67
CA ALA A 402 16.40 -13.44 7.83
C ALA A 402 15.77 -13.03 6.50
N LEU A 403 15.12 -13.98 5.80
CA LEU A 403 14.47 -13.72 4.51
C LEU A 403 13.34 -12.70 4.63
N HIS A 404 12.50 -12.80 5.66
CA HIS A 404 11.39 -11.86 5.90
C HIS A 404 11.91 -10.42 6.10
N THR A 405 12.93 -10.26 6.93
CA THR A 405 13.57 -8.96 7.17
C THR A 405 14.17 -8.40 5.88
N GLN A 406 14.89 -9.25 5.12
CA GLN A 406 15.47 -8.86 3.85
C GLN A 406 14.39 -8.43 2.84
N MET A 407 13.34 -9.24 2.65
CA MET A 407 12.26 -8.92 1.70
C MET A 407 11.55 -7.61 2.03
N LYS A 408 11.35 -7.30 3.31
CA LYS A 408 10.78 -6.01 3.75
C LYS A 408 11.73 -4.85 3.42
N ARG A 409 13.00 -4.97 3.77
CA ARG A 409 14.01 -3.96 3.51
C ARG A 409 14.20 -3.69 2.02
N ASP A 410 14.12 -4.73 1.19
CA ASP A 410 14.36 -4.65 -0.25
C ASP A 410 13.08 -4.33 -1.05
N GLY A 411 11.97 -4.02 -0.38
CA GLY A 411 10.70 -3.71 -1.04
C GLY A 411 10.11 -4.88 -1.83
N ARG A 412 10.19 -6.11 -1.29
CA ARG A 412 9.76 -7.34 -1.96
C ARG A 412 8.56 -8.03 -1.33
N LEU A 413 8.10 -7.59 -0.17
CA LEU A 413 6.95 -8.15 0.55
C LEU A 413 5.98 -7.05 0.94
N HIS A 414 4.82 -7.02 0.32
CA HIS A 414 3.86 -5.93 0.43
C HIS A 414 2.50 -6.43 0.93
N PHE A 415 1.91 -5.71 1.89
CA PHE A 415 0.58 -5.96 2.42
C PHE A 415 -0.32 -4.74 2.28
N GLU A 416 -1.53 -4.95 1.80
CA GLU A 416 -2.61 -3.97 1.75
C GLU A 416 -3.90 -4.67 2.21
N THR A 417 -4.06 -4.82 3.54
CA THR A 417 -5.17 -5.55 4.16
C THR A 417 -6.12 -4.60 4.90
N TYR A 418 -7.43 -4.85 4.84
CA TYR A 418 -8.50 -3.99 5.36
C TYR A 418 -9.57 -4.76 6.14
#